data_ea2c8771f3827e781c1670269e246477
#
_entry.id   ea2c8771f3827e781c1670269e246477
#
_cell.length_a   1.000
_cell.length_b   1.000
_cell.length_c   1.000
_cell.angle_alpha   90.00
_cell.angle_beta   90.00
_cell.angle_gamma   90.00
#
_symmetry.space_group_name_H-M   'P 1'
#
loop_
_entity.id
_entity.type
_entity.pdbx_description
1 polymer ?
#
loop_
_entity_poly.entity_id
_entity_poly.type
_entity_poly.pdbx_seq_one_letter_code
_entity_poly.pdbx_strand_id
1 'polypeptide(L)'
;MSLAQDSTIVANYFRIRESIANIPDFSDLAYGRHPAWFSQLLSSIVLGAGESPFTLVTTNGEVATNGPQTMNLHGLAFTDALVVEFTIGDVQLSANEGRGRVTVRRLSDMESFDVWSSGPIATTGWPFDVEGILRFRDGHSWLFTVHGVGVVA
;
A
#
# COMPACT_ATOMS: atom_id res chain seq x y z
N MET A 1 -7.98 14.61 20.89
CA MET A 1 -7.85 13.19 20.53
C MET A 1 -7.63 12.36 21.78
N SER A 2 -8.28 11.21 21.87
CA SER A 2 -8.02 10.28 22.96
C SER A 2 -6.69 9.54 22.76
N LEU A 3 -6.11 9.01 23.83
CA LEU A 3 -4.87 8.22 23.74
C LEU A 3 -5.05 6.98 22.84
N ALA A 4 -6.25 6.39 22.80
CA ALA A 4 -6.54 5.25 21.95
C ALA A 4 -6.50 5.61 20.46
N GLN A 5 -6.98 6.81 20.08
CA GLN A 5 -6.93 7.31 18.71
C GLN A 5 -5.50 7.55 18.27
N ASP A 6 -4.68 8.15 19.12
CA ASP A 6 -3.27 8.38 18.83
C ASP A 6 -2.53 7.05 18.64
N SER A 7 -2.82 6.03 19.45
CA SER A 7 -2.25 4.69 19.31
C SER A 7 -2.62 4.04 17.98
N THR A 8 -3.87 4.16 17.54
CA THR A 8 -4.31 3.62 16.25
C THR A 8 -3.63 4.32 15.08
N ILE A 9 -3.54 5.63 15.12
CA ILE A 9 -2.87 6.43 14.08
C ILE A 9 -1.40 6.02 13.98
N VAL A 10 -0.71 5.90 15.10
CA VAL A 10 0.70 5.47 15.13
C VAL A 10 0.85 4.05 14.60
N ALA A 11 -0.01 3.13 15.01
CA ALA A 11 0.02 1.75 14.54
C ALA A 11 -0.23 1.66 13.02
N ASN A 12 -1.17 2.41 12.50
CA ASN A 12 -1.45 2.48 11.05
C ASN A 12 -0.25 3.03 10.29
N TYR A 13 0.37 4.08 10.81
CA TYR A 13 1.58 4.66 10.21
C TYR A 13 2.69 3.61 10.08
N PHE A 14 2.97 2.88 11.15
CA PHE A 14 3.99 1.83 11.14
C PHE A 14 3.65 0.69 10.19
N ARG A 15 2.39 0.28 10.10
CA ARG A 15 1.97 -0.78 9.17
C ARG A 15 2.22 -0.41 7.72
N ILE A 16 1.87 0.81 7.31
CA ILE A 16 2.12 1.29 5.96
C ILE A 16 3.62 1.35 5.70
N ARG A 17 4.39 1.92 6.61
CA ARG A 17 5.84 2.04 6.45
C ARG A 17 6.50 0.68 6.31
N GLU A 18 6.15 -0.29 7.14
CA GLU A 18 6.71 -1.63 7.05
C GLU A 18 6.32 -2.34 5.76
N SER A 19 5.09 -2.19 5.32
CA SER A 19 4.64 -2.77 4.06
C SER A 19 5.46 -2.23 2.88
N ILE A 20 5.72 -0.93 2.85
CA ILE A 20 6.57 -0.31 1.83
C ILE A 20 8.01 -0.78 1.95
N ALA A 21 8.54 -0.88 3.17
CA ALA A 21 9.91 -1.33 3.41
C ALA A 21 10.17 -2.76 2.93
N ASN A 22 9.16 -3.60 2.91
CA ASN A 22 9.25 -4.99 2.44
C ASN A 22 9.29 -5.10 0.91
N ILE A 23 9.00 -4.05 0.18
CA ILE A 23 9.18 -4.04 -1.27
C ILE A 23 10.69 -3.96 -1.55
N PRO A 24 11.25 -4.80 -2.45
CA PRO A 24 12.66 -4.71 -2.82
C PRO A 24 13.04 -3.29 -3.22
N ASP A 25 14.18 -2.81 -2.72
CA ASP A 25 14.76 -1.48 -2.96
C ASP A 25 14.02 -0.29 -2.31
N PHE A 26 13.04 -0.55 -1.46
CA PHE A 26 12.27 0.52 -0.78
C PHE A 26 12.60 0.68 0.70
N SER A 27 13.46 -0.15 1.28
CA SER A 27 13.76 -0.07 2.71
C SER A 27 14.43 1.25 3.12
N ASP A 28 15.32 1.78 2.28
CA ASP A 28 15.98 3.06 2.54
C ASP A 28 14.99 4.22 2.52
N LEU A 29 14.01 4.18 1.63
CA LEU A 29 12.94 5.16 1.59
C LEU A 29 12.09 5.11 2.87
N ALA A 30 11.79 3.92 3.35
CA ALA A 30 10.90 3.74 4.50
C ALA A 30 11.57 4.04 5.85
N TYR A 31 12.83 3.67 6.01
CA TYR A 31 13.54 3.77 7.29
C TYR A 31 14.69 4.77 7.29
N GLY A 32 15.16 5.17 6.11
CA GLY A 32 16.26 6.09 6.00
C GLY A 32 15.80 7.56 6.03
N ARG A 33 16.70 8.42 5.54
CA ARG A 33 16.41 9.83 5.38
C ARG A 33 15.55 10.01 4.13
N HIS A 34 14.25 10.09 4.32
CA HIS A 34 13.31 10.18 3.20
C HIS A 34 12.91 11.64 2.91
N PRO A 35 12.53 11.93 1.66
CA PRO A 35 12.06 13.26 1.28
C PRO A 35 10.74 13.63 1.97
N ALA A 36 10.50 14.92 2.11
CA ALA A 36 9.30 15.44 2.77
C ALA A 36 8.00 14.93 2.14
N TRP A 37 7.97 14.74 0.83
CA TRP A 37 6.78 14.22 0.15
C TRP A 37 6.38 12.81 0.61
N PHE A 38 7.36 12.00 1.01
CA PHE A 38 7.07 10.66 1.50
C PHE A 38 6.34 10.70 2.86
N SER A 39 6.80 11.55 3.77
CA SER A 39 6.11 11.76 5.05
C SER A 39 4.70 12.31 4.85
N GLN A 40 4.52 13.21 3.89
CA GLN A 40 3.21 13.76 3.56
C GLN A 40 2.28 12.68 3.00
N LEU A 41 2.80 11.79 2.14
CA LEU A 41 2.03 10.66 1.63
C LEU A 41 1.57 9.74 2.77
N LEU A 42 2.49 9.33 3.64
CA LEU A 42 2.16 8.47 4.78
C LEU A 42 1.09 9.11 5.67
N SER A 43 1.24 10.39 5.96
CA SER A 43 0.26 11.14 6.76
C SER A 43 -1.11 11.19 6.08
N SER A 44 -1.14 11.39 4.76
CA SER A 44 -2.39 11.43 3.99
C SER A 44 -3.11 10.08 4.00
N ILE A 45 -2.36 8.99 3.89
CA ILE A 45 -2.92 7.62 3.96
C ILE A 45 -3.56 7.39 5.33
N VAL A 46 -2.84 7.70 6.38
CA VAL A 46 -3.28 7.47 7.75
C VAL A 46 -4.49 8.34 8.11
N LEU A 47 -4.45 9.60 7.72
CA LEU A 47 -5.59 10.52 7.93
C LEU A 47 -6.82 10.11 7.11
N GLY A 48 -6.62 9.56 5.92
CA GLY A 48 -7.69 9.05 5.09
C GLY A 48 -8.46 7.90 5.71
N ALA A 49 -7.79 7.08 6.49
CA ALA A 49 -8.41 5.96 7.21
C ALA A 49 -9.21 6.40 8.44
N GLY A 50 -8.93 7.59 8.96
CA GLY A 50 -9.54 8.07 10.20
C GLY A 50 -9.02 7.30 11.41
N GLU A 51 -9.93 6.97 12.32
CA GLU A 51 -9.62 6.36 13.62
C GLU A 51 -9.63 4.83 13.62
N SER A 52 -9.95 4.22 12.49
CA SER A 52 -10.06 2.77 12.40
C SER A 52 -8.71 2.13 12.07
N PRO A 53 -8.36 1.01 12.71
CA PRO A 53 -7.12 0.32 12.41
C PRO A 53 -7.17 -0.33 11.01
N PHE A 54 -6.04 -0.37 10.34
CA PHE A 54 -5.90 -1.14 9.12
C PHE A 54 -5.96 -2.64 9.43
N THR A 55 -6.81 -3.34 8.71
CA THR A 55 -6.94 -4.80 8.80
C THR A 55 -6.04 -5.50 7.79
N LEU A 56 -5.79 -4.87 6.66
CA LEU A 56 -4.93 -5.38 5.61
C LEU A 56 -4.25 -4.22 4.90
N VAL A 57 -2.98 -4.38 4.62
CA VAL A 57 -2.21 -3.45 3.78
C VAL A 57 -1.49 -4.24 2.71
N THR A 58 -1.65 -3.84 1.45
CA THR A 58 -0.95 -4.42 0.32
C THR A 58 -0.17 -3.35 -0.40
N THR A 59 1.07 -3.61 -0.76
CA THR A 59 1.90 -2.67 -1.47
C THR A 59 2.69 -3.35 -2.57
N ASN A 60 2.80 -2.67 -3.70
CA ASN A 60 3.63 -3.05 -4.83
C ASN A 60 4.42 -1.85 -5.29
N GLY A 61 5.64 -2.09 -5.71
CA GLY A 61 6.46 -1.02 -6.23
C GLY A 61 7.65 -1.54 -6.99
N GLU A 62 8.23 -0.66 -7.78
CA GLU A 62 9.46 -0.95 -8.50
C GLU A 62 10.29 0.32 -8.63
N VAL A 63 11.61 0.12 -8.70
CA VAL A 63 12.57 1.17 -9.00
C VAL A 63 13.13 0.90 -10.38
N ALA A 64 12.91 1.83 -11.31
CA ALA A 64 13.48 1.74 -12.64
C ALA A 64 14.94 2.17 -12.59
N THR A 65 15.83 1.32 -13.15
CA THR A 65 17.29 1.53 -13.12
C THR A 65 17.86 1.99 -14.46
N ASN A 66 17.04 2.09 -15.49
CA ASN A 66 17.46 2.55 -16.82
C ASN A 66 17.42 4.07 -16.88
N GLY A 67 18.51 4.73 -16.51
CA GLY A 67 18.59 6.18 -16.44
C GLY A 67 18.47 6.69 -15.01
N PRO A 68 17.89 7.90 -14.78
CA PRO A 68 17.63 8.38 -13.43
C PRO A 68 16.75 7.38 -12.67
N GLN A 69 17.11 7.06 -11.44
CA GLN A 69 16.31 6.15 -10.63
C GLN A 69 14.94 6.76 -10.38
N THR A 70 13.91 6.16 -10.96
CA THR A 70 12.51 6.53 -10.73
C THR A 70 11.79 5.43 -10.00
N MET A 71 10.81 5.81 -9.22
CA MET A 71 10.06 4.93 -8.34
C MET A 71 8.59 4.97 -8.67
N ASN A 72 7.97 3.80 -8.71
CA ASN A 72 6.53 3.63 -8.78
C ASN A 72 6.07 2.83 -7.56
N LEU A 73 5.02 3.29 -6.91
CA LEU A 73 4.44 2.63 -5.75
C LEU A 73 2.92 2.63 -5.88
N HIS A 74 2.31 1.51 -5.58
CA HIS A 74 0.86 1.38 -5.47
C HIS A 74 0.51 0.55 -4.24
N GLY A 75 -0.47 0.99 -3.49
CA GLY A 75 -0.92 0.25 -2.33
C GLY A 75 -2.39 0.43 -2.03
N LEU A 76 -2.91 -0.52 -1.29
CA LEU A 76 -4.25 -0.50 -0.73
C LEU A 76 -4.16 -0.77 0.77
N ALA A 77 -4.87 0.02 1.54
CA ALA A 77 -5.01 -0.19 2.97
C ALA A 77 -6.50 -0.28 3.30
N PHE A 78 -6.88 -1.35 3.99
CA PHE A 78 -8.27 -1.63 4.31
C PHE A 78 -8.51 -1.42 5.80
N THR A 79 -9.62 -0.78 6.13
CA THR A 79 -10.22 -0.83 7.46
C THR A 79 -11.45 -1.73 7.38
N ASP A 80 -12.23 -1.80 8.44
CA ASP A 80 -13.51 -2.50 8.44
C ASP A 80 -14.58 -1.84 7.55
N ALA A 81 -14.41 -0.56 7.20
CA ALA A 81 -15.40 0.21 6.45
C ALA A 81 -14.86 0.89 5.19
N LEU A 82 -13.55 1.09 5.10
CA LEU A 82 -12.93 1.89 4.04
C LEU A 82 -11.81 1.12 3.33
N VAL A 83 -11.54 1.51 2.11
CA VAL A 83 -10.31 1.18 1.41
C VAL A 83 -9.63 2.47 0.97
N VAL A 84 -8.34 2.57 1.25
CA VAL A 84 -7.50 3.71 0.90
C VAL A 84 -6.52 3.24 -0.18
N GLU A 85 -6.64 3.79 -1.37
CA GLU A 85 -5.66 3.57 -2.44
C GLU A 85 -4.64 4.68 -2.41
N PHE A 86 -3.37 4.34 -2.51
CA PHE A 86 -2.29 5.31 -2.63
C PHE A 86 -1.35 4.92 -3.76
N THR A 87 -0.94 5.92 -4.52
CA THR A 87 -0.05 5.73 -5.67
C THR A 87 1.01 6.82 -5.71
N ILE A 88 2.19 6.45 -6.15
CA ILE A 88 3.23 7.36 -6.58
C ILE A 88 3.68 6.90 -7.96
N GLY A 89 3.75 7.81 -8.91
CA GLY A 89 4.18 7.49 -10.27
C GLY A 89 5.41 8.28 -10.67
N ASP A 90 6.40 7.59 -11.23
CA ASP A 90 7.56 8.16 -11.91
C ASP A 90 8.30 9.26 -11.14
N VAL A 91 8.49 9.05 -9.85
CA VAL A 91 9.19 9.99 -8.98
C VAL A 91 10.65 9.61 -8.87
N GLN A 92 11.54 10.58 -9.08
CA GLN A 92 12.96 10.38 -8.79
C GLN A 92 13.17 10.28 -7.28
N LEU A 93 13.97 9.31 -6.85
CA LEU A 93 14.27 9.11 -5.42
C LEU A 93 14.90 10.33 -4.77
N SER A 94 15.63 11.13 -5.54
CA SER A 94 16.27 12.37 -5.07
C SER A 94 15.39 13.60 -5.15
N ALA A 95 14.16 13.50 -5.66
CA ALA A 95 13.29 14.65 -5.85
C ALA A 95 12.77 15.17 -4.52
N ASN A 96 12.71 16.49 -4.39
CA ASN A 96 12.10 17.15 -3.23
C ASN A 96 10.58 17.15 -3.29
N GLU A 97 10.01 16.93 -4.49
CA GLU A 97 8.58 16.87 -4.71
C GLU A 97 8.21 15.52 -5.32
N GLY A 98 7.21 14.88 -4.76
CA GLY A 98 6.63 13.65 -5.27
C GLY A 98 5.17 13.83 -5.62
N ARG A 99 4.73 13.14 -6.67
CA ARG A 99 3.32 13.12 -7.05
C ARG A 99 2.67 11.89 -6.44
N GLY A 100 2.16 12.08 -5.23
CA GLY A 100 1.36 11.06 -4.57
C GLY A 100 -0.13 11.35 -4.72
N ARG A 101 -0.91 10.29 -4.85
CA ARG A 101 -2.36 10.37 -4.86
C ARG A 101 -2.92 9.41 -3.83
N VAL A 102 -3.85 9.89 -3.02
CA VAL A 102 -4.57 9.09 -2.05
C VAL A 102 -6.07 9.21 -2.34
N THR A 103 -6.73 8.08 -2.50
CA THR A 103 -8.17 8.02 -2.76
C THR A 103 -8.80 7.12 -1.71
N VAL A 104 -9.85 7.60 -1.06
CA VAL A 104 -10.59 6.87 -0.03
C VAL A 104 -11.96 6.51 -0.58
N ARG A 105 -12.35 5.24 -0.45
CA ARG A 105 -13.67 4.76 -0.84
C ARG A 105 -14.28 3.92 0.27
N ARG A 106 -15.59 3.94 0.37
CA ARG A 106 -16.31 3.07 1.29
C ARG A 106 -16.40 1.65 0.73
N LEU A 107 -16.15 0.65 1.56
CA LEU A 107 -16.32 -0.75 1.15
C LEU A 107 -17.77 -1.06 0.77
N SER A 108 -18.75 -0.34 1.34
CA SER A 108 -20.16 -0.48 0.98
C SER A 108 -20.46 -0.08 -0.47
N ASP A 109 -19.59 0.71 -1.11
CA ASP A 109 -19.73 1.10 -2.52
C ASP A 109 -19.07 0.08 -3.47
N MET A 110 -18.51 -0.97 -2.93
CA MET A 110 -17.91 -2.05 -3.72
C MET A 110 -19.00 -2.93 -4.33
N GLU A 111 -18.90 -3.17 -5.64
CA GLU A 111 -19.82 -4.01 -6.38
C GLU A 111 -19.36 -5.47 -6.39
N SER A 112 -18.08 -5.68 -6.62
CA SER A 112 -17.50 -7.03 -6.67
C SER A 112 -16.05 -7.03 -6.22
N PHE A 113 -15.63 -8.20 -5.76
CA PHE A 113 -14.27 -8.47 -5.33
C PHE A 113 -13.89 -9.84 -5.86
N ASP A 114 -12.99 -9.87 -6.86
CA ASP A 114 -12.50 -11.10 -7.45
C ASP A 114 -11.06 -11.33 -7.03
N VAL A 115 -10.76 -12.53 -6.59
CA VAL A 115 -9.43 -12.95 -6.13
C VAL A 115 -9.02 -14.23 -6.84
N TRP A 116 -7.79 -14.27 -7.31
CA TRP A 116 -7.21 -15.49 -7.87
C TRP A 116 -5.77 -15.65 -7.41
N SER A 117 -5.32 -16.90 -7.31
CA SER A 117 -3.93 -17.18 -7.02
C SER A 117 -3.10 -17.05 -8.30
N SER A 118 -1.96 -16.39 -8.20
CA SER A 118 -0.99 -16.29 -9.29
C SER A 118 0.23 -17.16 -8.97
N GLY A 119 0.76 -17.78 -9.98
CA GLY A 119 1.97 -18.58 -9.89
C GLY A 119 1.77 -20.07 -9.81
N PRO A 120 2.84 -20.86 -9.92
CA PRO A 120 2.76 -22.33 -9.94
C PRO A 120 2.37 -22.87 -8.56
N ILE A 121 1.25 -23.53 -8.50
CA ILE A 121 0.71 -24.15 -7.29
C ILE A 121 1.59 -25.29 -6.80
N ALA A 122 2.44 -25.83 -7.65
CA ALA A 122 2.99 -27.17 -7.46
C ALA A 122 4.28 -27.25 -6.67
N THR A 123 4.98 -26.19 -6.38
CA THR A 123 6.38 -26.29 -5.94
C THR A 123 6.73 -25.61 -4.66
N THR A 124 5.91 -24.72 -4.19
CA THR A 124 6.14 -24.02 -2.94
C THR A 124 4.88 -24.06 -2.11
N GLY A 125 4.98 -24.51 -0.91
CA GLY A 125 3.86 -24.47 0.00
C GLY A 125 3.27 -23.07 0.16
N TRP A 126 2.23 -23.01 0.92
CA TRP A 126 1.59 -21.79 1.38
C TRP A 126 2.58 -20.84 2.08
N PRO A 127 2.47 -19.51 1.92
CA PRO A 127 1.45 -18.80 1.15
C PRO A 127 1.87 -18.50 -0.30
N PHE A 128 0.87 -18.43 -1.18
CA PHE A 128 1.04 -18.07 -2.59
C PHE A 128 0.82 -16.58 -2.79
N ASP A 129 1.31 -16.05 -3.92
CA ASP A 129 0.90 -14.73 -4.37
C ASP A 129 -0.58 -14.76 -4.75
N VAL A 130 -1.28 -13.73 -4.35
CA VAL A 130 -2.70 -13.57 -4.64
C VAL A 130 -2.91 -12.25 -5.35
N GLU A 131 -3.60 -12.30 -6.46
CA GLU A 131 -4.05 -11.11 -7.17
C GLU A 131 -5.54 -10.95 -7.01
N GLY A 132 -5.99 -9.71 -7.06
CA GLY A 132 -7.39 -9.43 -6.97
C GLY A 132 -7.77 -8.12 -7.63
N ILE A 133 -9.03 -7.96 -7.87
CA ILE A 133 -9.59 -6.73 -8.41
C ILE A 133 -10.83 -6.35 -7.61
N LEU A 134 -10.86 -5.09 -7.17
CA LEU A 134 -12.01 -4.47 -6.54
C LEU A 134 -12.72 -3.64 -7.58
N ARG A 135 -14.03 -3.84 -7.72
CA ARG A 135 -14.86 -3.01 -8.61
C ARG A 135 -15.89 -2.27 -7.79
N PHE A 136 -15.98 -0.98 -8.06
CA PHE A 136 -16.94 -0.09 -7.41
C PHE A 136 -18.11 0.22 -8.34
N ARG A 137 -19.24 0.59 -7.77
CA ARG A 137 -20.49 0.82 -8.52
C ARG A 137 -20.40 1.97 -9.52
N ASP A 138 -19.49 2.90 -9.33
CA ASP A 138 -19.23 3.98 -10.28
C ASP A 138 -18.38 3.56 -11.49
N GLY A 139 -18.02 2.28 -11.60
CA GLY A 139 -17.19 1.74 -12.67
C GLY A 139 -15.69 1.78 -12.40
N HIS A 140 -15.26 2.38 -11.31
CA HIS A 140 -13.84 2.38 -10.94
C HIS A 140 -13.40 0.99 -10.45
N SER A 141 -12.21 0.59 -10.85
CA SER A 141 -11.65 -0.70 -10.41
C SER A 141 -10.19 -0.54 -9.98
N TRP A 142 -9.80 -1.30 -8.97
CA TRP A 142 -8.44 -1.33 -8.47
C TRP A 142 -7.91 -2.76 -8.49
N LEU A 143 -6.76 -2.93 -9.14
CA LEU A 143 -6.01 -4.18 -9.14
C LEU A 143 -5.03 -4.17 -7.98
N PHE A 144 -4.91 -5.29 -7.29
CA PHE A 144 -3.94 -5.43 -6.20
C PHE A 144 -3.27 -6.80 -6.24
N THR A 145 -2.08 -6.85 -5.67
CA THR A 145 -1.35 -8.10 -5.48
C THR A 145 -0.93 -8.20 -4.02
N VAL A 146 -1.21 -9.33 -3.41
CA VAL A 146 -0.67 -9.69 -2.10
C VAL A 146 0.41 -10.73 -2.35
N HIS A 147 1.63 -10.35 -2.13
CA HIS A 147 2.73 -11.31 -2.19
C HIS A 147 2.66 -12.24 -0.99
N GLY A 148 2.79 -13.51 -1.24
CA GLY A 148 3.03 -14.49 -0.21
C GLY A 148 4.37 -14.18 0.43
N VAL A 149 4.39 -13.17 1.29
CA VAL A 149 5.57 -12.85 2.08
C VAL A 149 5.91 -14.09 2.84
N GLY A 150 7.09 -14.61 2.60
CA GLY A 150 7.55 -15.80 3.25
C GLY A 150 7.28 -15.79 4.74
N VAL A 151 6.16 -16.35 5.11
CA VAL A 151 6.07 -16.94 6.42
C VAL A 151 7.07 -18.06 6.35
N VAL A 152 8.28 -17.72 6.71
CA VAL A 152 9.25 -18.74 7.02
C VAL A 152 8.63 -19.50 8.17
N ALA A 153 8.05 -20.60 7.83
CA ALA A 153 7.70 -21.54 8.84
C ALA A 153 8.98 -21.94 9.59
#